data_acc9d6cca4b79c5ca53626f1b5f31fbc
#
_entry.id   acc9d6cca4b79c5ca53626f1b5f31fbc
#
_cell.length_a   1.000
_cell.length_b   1.000
_cell.length_c   1.000
_cell.angle_alpha   90.00
_cell.angle_beta   90.00
_cell.angle_gamma   90.00
#
_symmetry.space_group_name_H-M   'P 1'
#
loop_
_entity.id
_entity.type
_entity.pdbx_description
1 polymer ?
#
loop_
_entity_poly.entity_id
_entity_poly.type
_entity_poly.pdbx_seq_one_letter_code
_entity_poly.pdbx_strand_id
1 'polypeptide(L)'
;MEQLIDFHAPEVQAVLDTLLKDKSTGKNIIWATDPPEELQTVMYEPVTDRSQITTQQLGLTHYEVVLPRMMKQTDTQQQRTRKKGEVFSPAWVCNKMNNALDADWFRGLGAEESAGQFTVELPQGWQTVETPVQFPVCKGRTPAWVQYVQSRRLEVTCGEAPFLASRYDAATGEMIPVARRIGILDRKLRVVSENAATEDEWRKYATHAVQSTYGYEYQGDNLLLARVNLLLTYAEHLQARWQRKPTKEELQTIANIISWNPVSYTHL
;
A
#
# COMPACT_ATOMS: atom_id res chain seq x y z
N MET A 1 -10.58 10.26 -16.69
CA MET A 1 -9.64 10.19 -15.56
C MET A 1 -9.06 8.80 -15.61
N GLU A 2 -7.75 8.65 -15.46
CA GLU A 2 -7.11 7.33 -15.45
C GLU A 2 -7.59 6.56 -14.22
N GLN A 3 -7.91 5.27 -14.38
CA GLN A 3 -8.39 4.45 -13.27
C GLN A 3 -7.23 4.17 -12.29
N LEU A 4 -7.31 4.68 -11.07
CA LEU A 4 -6.26 4.59 -10.06
C LEU A 4 -6.04 3.15 -9.56
N ILE A 5 -7.14 2.40 -9.43
CA ILE A 5 -7.16 0.98 -9.07
C ILE A 5 -8.15 0.27 -9.97
N ASP A 6 -7.68 -0.75 -10.68
CA ASP A 6 -8.51 -1.62 -11.50
C ASP A 6 -8.65 -3.00 -10.83
N PHE A 7 -9.82 -3.27 -10.28
CA PHE A 7 -10.14 -4.57 -9.70
C PHE A 7 -10.26 -5.69 -10.75
N HIS A 8 -10.43 -5.35 -12.05
CA HIS A 8 -10.47 -6.32 -13.14
C HIS A 8 -9.09 -6.63 -13.72
N ALA A 9 -8.04 -5.90 -13.28
CA ALA A 9 -6.68 -6.20 -13.70
C ALA A 9 -6.31 -7.67 -13.38
N PRO A 10 -5.67 -8.39 -14.32
CA PRO A 10 -5.34 -9.80 -14.15
C PRO A 10 -4.55 -10.11 -12.88
N GLU A 11 -3.65 -9.20 -12.47
CA GLU A 11 -2.84 -9.32 -11.26
C GLU A 11 -3.70 -9.29 -9.99
N VAL A 12 -4.75 -8.47 -9.95
CA VAL A 12 -5.68 -8.37 -8.83
C VAL A 12 -6.64 -9.54 -8.83
N GLN A 13 -7.25 -9.84 -9.99
CA GLN A 13 -8.20 -10.95 -10.13
C GLN A 13 -7.60 -12.31 -9.74
N ALA A 14 -6.32 -12.53 -10.07
CA ALA A 14 -5.63 -13.78 -9.74
C ALA A 14 -5.59 -14.10 -8.24
N VAL A 15 -5.73 -13.10 -7.36
CA VAL A 15 -5.56 -13.24 -5.90
C VAL A 15 -6.62 -12.50 -5.08
N LEU A 16 -7.68 -12.01 -5.71
CA LEU A 16 -8.71 -11.19 -5.06
C LEU A 16 -9.35 -11.90 -3.86
N ASP A 17 -9.65 -13.19 -3.98
CA ASP A 17 -10.19 -14.00 -2.87
C ASP A 17 -9.23 -14.04 -1.66
N THR A 18 -7.91 -14.01 -1.91
CA THR A 18 -6.91 -13.97 -0.84
C THR A 18 -6.85 -12.60 -0.20
N LEU A 19 -6.91 -11.52 -0.99
CA LEU A 19 -6.91 -10.15 -0.49
C LEU A 19 -8.16 -9.82 0.33
N LEU A 20 -9.29 -10.45 0.03
CA LEU A 20 -10.53 -10.30 0.80
C LEU A 20 -10.49 -11.00 2.16
N LYS A 21 -9.62 -12.00 2.35
CA LYS A 21 -9.62 -12.77 3.60
C LYS A 21 -9.13 -11.97 4.80
N ASP A 22 -9.94 -11.98 5.84
CA ASP A 22 -9.51 -11.68 7.19
C ASP A 22 -8.96 -12.97 7.82
N LYS A 23 -7.67 -12.99 8.05
CA LYS A 23 -6.96 -14.18 8.56
C LYS A 23 -7.28 -14.49 10.02
N SER A 24 -7.77 -13.52 10.79
CA SER A 24 -8.15 -13.71 12.20
C SER A 24 -9.48 -14.45 12.31
N THR A 25 -10.42 -14.20 11.42
CA THR A 25 -11.76 -14.80 11.44
C THR A 25 -11.95 -15.93 10.44
N GLY A 26 -11.08 -16.02 9.41
CA GLY A 26 -11.22 -16.93 8.28
C GLY A 26 -12.34 -16.57 7.30
N LYS A 27 -13.07 -15.47 7.55
CA LYS A 27 -14.12 -14.91 6.69
C LYS A 27 -13.52 -13.84 5.78
N ASN A 28 -14.34 -13.23 4.94
CA ASN A 28 -13.92 -12.02 4.24
C ASN A 28 -14.00 -10.80 5.17
N ILE A 29 -13.23 -9.76 4.84
CA ILE A 29 -13.34 -8.46 5.50
C ILE A 29 -14.78 -7.93 5.35
N ILE A 30 -15.27 -7.23 6.39
CA ILE A 30 -16.61 -6.64 6.39
C ILE A 30 -16.52 -5.18 5.95
N TRP A 31 -17.63 -4.60 5.51
CA TRP A 31 -17.69 -3.18 5.14
C TRP A 31 -17.30 -2.26 6.31
N ALA A 32 -17.77 -2.58 7.53
CA ALA A 32 -17.57 -1.82 8.77
C ALA A 32 -18.10 -0.36 8.72
N THR A 33 -18.58 0.07 7.57
CA THR A 33 -19.25 1.36 7.32
C THR A 33 -20.41 1.13 6.37
N ASP A 34 -21.24 2.16 6.15
CA ASP A 34 -22.37 2.07 5.21
C ASP A 34 -21.85 1.71 3.83
N PRO A 35 -22.27 0.57 3.25
CA PRO A 35 -21.90 0.19 1.90
C PRO A 35 -22.52 1.15 0.87
N PRO A 36 -22.00 1.21 -0.37
CA PRO A 36 -22.59 2.01 -1.44
C PRO A 36 -24.07 1.71 -1.65
N GLU A 37 -24.88 2.75 -1.87
CA GLU A 37 -26.35 2.62 -2.05
C GLU A 37 -26.70 1.74 -3.26
N GLU A 38 -25.84 1.73 -4.27
CA GLU A 38 -25.97 0.92 -5.48
C GLU A 38 -26.07 -0.57 -5.15
N LEU A 39 -25.38 -1.06 -4.13
CA LEU A 39 -25.46 -2.44 -3.68
C LEU A 39 -26.84 -2.83 -3.16
N GLN A 40 -27.57 -1.87 -2.57
CA GLN A 40 -28.91 -2.12 -2.05
C GLN A 40 -29.93 -2.40 -3.17
N THR A 41 -29.65 -1.91 -4.39
CA THR A 41 -30.54 -2.08 -5.54
C THR A 41 -30.28 -3.34 -6.36
N VAL A 42 -29.07 -3.88 -6.31
CA VAL A 42 -28.62 -4.99 -7.17
C VAL A 42 -28.45 -6.31 -6.41
N MET A 43 -28.34 -6.26 -5.08
CA MET A 43 -28.20 -7.46 -4.26
C MET A 43 -29.57 -7.93 -3.75
N TYR A 44 -29.80 -9.25 -3.73
CA TYR A 44 -31.03 -9.85 -3.24
C TYR A 44 -31.22 -9.64 -1.74
N GLU A 45 -30.11 -9.64 -0.98
CA GLU A 45 -30.11 -9.42 0.46
C GLU A 45 -29.57 -8.03 0.78
N PRO A 46 -30.10 -7.36 1.82
CA PRO A 46 -29.60 -6.08 2.25
C PRO A 46 -28.12 -6.15 2.64
N VAL A 47 -27.29 -5.29 2.05
CA VAL A 47 -25.88 -5.17 2.42
C VAL A 47 -25.75 -4.13 3.53
N THR A 48 -25.15 -4.52 4.64
CA THR A 48 -24.96 -3.68 5.84
C THR A 48 -23.47 -3.49 6.14
N ASP A 49 -23.17 -2.68 7.15
CA ASP A 49 -21.82 -2.50 7.68
C ASP A 49 -21.19 -3.81 8.18
N ARG A 50 -22.02 -4.79 8.58
CA ARG A 50 -21.58 -6.13 9.04
C ARG A 50 -21.47 -7.15 7.92
N SER A 51 -21.95 -6.82 6.74
CA SER A 51 -21.87 -7.71 5.59
C SER A 51 -20.42 -7.83 5.11
N GLN A 52 -20.05 -9.03 4.65
CA GLN A 52 -18.73 -9.27 4.05
C GLN A 52 -18.62 -8.63 2.67
N ILE A 53 -17.46 -8.13 2.32
CA ILE A 53 -17.14 -7.74 0.94
C ILE A 53 -16.88 -9.03 0.13
N THR A 54 -17.49 -9.16 -1.03
CA THR A 54 -17.43 -10.36 -1.86
C THR A 54 -16.97 -10.04 -3.28
N THR A 55 -16.38 -11.03 -3.94
CA THR A 55 -16.01 -10.94 -5.36
C THR A 55 -17.21 -10.68 -6.25
N GLN A 56 -18.41 -11.19 -5.91
CA GLN A 56 -19.65 -10.89 -6.61
C GLN A 56 -19.98 -9.39 -6.59
N GLN A 57 -19.85 -8.74 -5.46
CA GLN A 57 -20.09 -7.28 -5.33
C GLN A 57 -19.08 -6.48 -6.17
N LEU A 58 -17.82 -6.89 -6.16
CA LEU A 58 -16.73 -6.24 -6.90
C LEU A 58 -16.79 -6.52 -8.42
N GLY A 59 -17.42 -7.61 -8.82
CA GLY A 59 -17.60 -8.02 -10.22
C GLY A 59 -18.81 -7.40 -10.94
N LEU A 60 -19.57 -6.51 -10.28
CA LEU A 60 -20.69 -5.81 -10.89
C LEU A 60 -20.16 -4.80 -11.93
N THR A 61 -20.23 -5.18 -13.19
CA THR A 61 -19.61 -4.47 -14.34
C THR A 61 -20.10 -3.03 -14.55
N HIS A 62 -21.21 -2.65 -13.93
CA HIS A 62 -21.80 -1.32 -14.09
C HIS A 62 -21.65 -0.43 -12.84
N TYR A 63 -21.04 -0.95 -11.75
CA TYR A 63 -20.91 -0.23 -10.50
C TYR A 63 -19.50 -0.40 -9.92
N GLU A 64 -18.78 0.68 -9.81
CA GLU A 64 -17.51 0.70 -9.09
C GLU A 64 -17.81 0.88 -7.58
N VAL A 65 -18.06 -0.23 -6.89
CA VAL A 65 -18.51 -0.22 -5.48
C VAL A 65 -17.38 0.08 -4.47
N VAL A 66 -16.13 -0.16 -4.85
CA VAL A 66 -14.96 0.19 -4.06
C VAL A 66 -14.08 1.12 -4.88
N LEU A 67 -14.05 2.37 -4.50
CA LEU A 67 -13.34 3.43 -5.21
C LEU A 67 -12.32 4.12 -4.30
N PRO A 68 -11.12 4.47 -4.83
CA PRO A 68 -10.26 5.46 -4.20
C PRO A 68 -11.01 6.74 -3.87
N ARG A 69 -10.63 7.40 -2.77
CA ARG A 69 -11.33 8.60 -2.29
C ARG A 69 -11.52 9.65 -3.37
N MET A 70 -10.49 9.91 -4.17
CA MET A 70 -10.55 10.93 -5.20
C MET A 70 -11.47 10.59 -6.38
N MET A 71 -11.85 9.32 -6.53
CA MET A 71 -12.82 8.88 -7.53
C MET A 71 -14.26 8.90 -7.01
N LYS A 72 -14.48 9.00 -5.68
CA LYS A 72 -15.81 9.13 -5.08
C LYS A 72 -16.42 10.50 -5.38
N GLN A 73 -17.74 10.59 -5.47
CA GLN A 73 -18.45 11.86 -5.64
C GLN A 73 -18.13 12.82 -4.48
N THR A 74 -18.09 14.13 -4.77
CA THR A 74 -17.73 15.18 -3.78
C THR A 74 -18.60 15.13 -2.53
N ASP A 75 -19.90 14.90 -2.66
CA ASP A 75 -20.81 14.80 -1.52
C ASP A 75 -20.50 13.58 -0.64
N THR A 76 -20.17 12.45 -1.27
CA THR A 76 -19.73 11.24 -0.55
C THR A 76 -18.42 11.48 0.19
N GLN A 77 -17.44 12.15 -0.43
CA GLN A 77 -16.18 12.52 0.23
C GLN A 77 -16.43 13.41 1.46
N GLN A 78 -17.29 14.42 1.34
CA GLN A 78 -17.62 15.31 2.45
C GLN A 78 -18.35 14.61 3.59
N GLN A 79 -19.29 13.72 3.26
CA GLN A 79 -20.02 12.93 4.28
C GLN A 79 -19.05 12.00 5.02
N ARG A 80 -18.16 11.29 4.32
CA ARG A 80 -17.15 10.41 4.93
C ARG A 80 -16.17 11.20 5.80
N THR A 81 -15.73 12.38 5.36
CA THR A 81 -14.89 13.26 6.18
C THR A 81 -15.61 13.68 7.46
N ARG A 82 -16.87 14.12 7.38
CA ARG A 82 -17.64 14.60 8.55
C ARG A 82 -18.02 13.49 9.51
N LYS A 83 -18.49 12.34 8.98
CA LYS A 83 -19.07 11.25 9.81
C LYS A 83 -18.02 10.22 10.23
N LYS A 84 -16.98 10.01 9.46
CA LYS A 84 -16.00 8.92 9.63
C LYS A 84 -14.57 9.42 9.87
N GLY A 85 -14.33 10.73 9.80
CA GLY A 85 -13.00 11.30 9.95
C GLY A 85 -12.04 10.93 8.80
N GLU A 86 -12.56 10.54 7.64
CA GLU A 86 -11.76 10.13 6.49
C GLU A 86 -11.06 11.33 5.86
N VAL A 87 -9.80 11.52 6.19
CA VAL A 87 -8.92 12.57 5.64
C VAL A 87 -7.66 11.92 5.12
N PHE A 88 -7.34 12.18 3.86
CA PHE A 88 -6.12 11.65 3.23
C PHE A 88 -5.07 12.75 3.10
N SER A 89 -3.85 12.39 3.51
CA SER A 89 -2.71 13.29 3.41
C SER A 89 -2.21 13.36 1.96
N PRO A 90 -1.94 14.56 1.43
CA PRO A 90 -1.24 14.70 0.15
C PRO A 90 0.12 13.97 0.17
N ALA A 91 0.56 13.49 -0.99
CA ALA A 91 1.79 12.71 -1.08
C ALA A 91 3.03 13.46 -0.57
N TRP A 92 3.09 14.80 -0.73
CA TRP A 92 4.22 15.59 -0.18
C TRP A 92 4.27 15.58 1.36
N VAL A 93 3.12 15.50 2.05
CA VAL A 93 3.06 15.35 3.51
C VAL A 93 3.53 13.96 3.90
N CYS A 94 3.06 12.91 3.19
CA CYS A 94 3.51 11.53 3.39
C CYS A 94 5.03 11.42 3.21
N ASN A 95 5.58 12.08 2.17
CA ASN A 95 7.01 12.12 1.93
C ASN A 95 7.78 12.72 3.12
N LYS A 96 7.32 13.87 3.61
CA LYS A 96 7.96 14.56 4.74
C LYS A 96 8.00 13.69 6.01
N MET A 97 6.87 13.03 6.31
CA MET A 97 6.80 12.14 7.48
C MET A 97 7.67 10.89 7.31
N ASN A 98 7.68 10.29 6.11
CA ASN A 98 8.54 9.15 5.81
C ASN A 98 10.03 9.52 5.85
N ASN A 99 10.41 10.74 5.43
CA ASN A 99 11.77 11.26 5.58
C ASN A 99 12.18 11.33 7.05
N ALA A 100 11.31 11.84 7.92
CA ALA A 100 11.59 11.91 9.36
C ALA A 100 11.79 10.51 9.98
N LEU A 101 10.94 9.54 9.61
CA LEU A 101 11.06 8.16 10.06
C LEU A 101 12.37 7.51 9.60
N ASP A 102 12.80 7.77 8.37
CA ASP A 102 14.06 7.24 7.85
C ASP A 102 15.25 7.91 8.50
N ALA A 103 15.22 9.24 8.68
CA ALA A 103 16.27 9.96 9.39
C ALA A 103 16.47 9.42 10.82
N ASP A 104 15.39 9.13 11.54
CA ASP A 104 15.46 8.52 12.87
C ASP A 104 16.06 7.12 12.84
N TRP A 105 15.70 6.30 11.85
CA TRP A 105 16.24 4.95 11.68
C TRP A 105 17.75 5.00 11.40
N PHE A 106 18.19 5.85 10.46
CA PHE A 106 19.61 6.02 10.13
C PHE A 106 20.42 6.59 11.31
N ARG A 107 19.85 7.55 12.04
CA ARG A 107 20.47 8.08 13.28
C ARG A 107 20.65 6.99 14.32
N GLY A 108 19.69 6.05 14.45
CA GLY A 108 19.79 4.90 15.33
C GLY A 108 20.96 3.96 15.00
N LEU A 109 21.46 3.98 13.77
CA LEU A 109 22.68 3.26 13.35
C LEU A 109 23.97 4.10 13.51
N GLY A 110 23.90 5.32 14.01
CA GLY A 110 25.03 6.25 14.09
C GLY A 110 25.48 6.79 12.73
N ALA A 111 24.59 6.79 11.74
CA ALA A 111 24.88 7.34 10.42
C ALA A 111 24.89 8.88 10.44
N GLU A 112 25.61 9.47 9.48
CA GLU A 112 25.61 10.93 9.27
C GLU A 112 24.20 11.40 8.81
N GLU A 113 23.90 12.68 9.03
CA GLU A 113 22.59 13.28 8.73
C GLU A 113 22.21 13.18 7.25
N SER A 114 23.19 13.14 6.35
CA SER A 114 23.01 12.98 4.90
C SER A 114 22.74 11.54 4.45
N ALA A 115 22.96 10.57 5.34
CA ALA A 115 22.71 9.15 5.00
C ALA A 115 21.21 8.85 4.93
N GLY A 116 20.82 7.96 4.04
CA GLY A 116 19.43 7.53 3.92
C GLY A 116 18.49 8.52 3.27
N GLN A 117 19.00 9.51 2.57
CA GLN A 117 18.17 10.50 1.91
C GLN A 117 17.56 9.93 0.62
N PHE A 118 16.23 9.74 0.60
CA PHE A 118 15.47 9.29 -0.57
C PHE A 118 15.01 10.46 -1.45
N THR A 119 14.71 11.59 -0.82
CA THR A 119 14.14 12.76 -1.49
C THR A 119 14.67 14.06 -0.88
N VAL A 120 14.67 15.12 -1.68
CA VAL A 120 14.82 16.51 -1.21
C VAL A 120 13.41 17.11 -1.12
N GLU A 121 13.06 17.67 0.03
CA GLU A 121 11.75 18.29 0.26
C GLU A 121 11.63 19.62 -0.47
N LEU A 122 10.46 19.85 -1.07
CA LEU A 122 10.04 21.11 -1.67
C LEU A 122 8.79 21.61 -0.90
N PRO A 123 8.38 22.89 -1.06
CA PRO A 123 7.24 23.44 -0.31
C PRO A 123 5.93 22.66 -0.42
N GLN A 124 5.64 22.10 -1.60
CA GLN A 124 4.46 21.25 -1.87
C GLN A 124 4.83 20.10 -2.80
N GLY A 125 5.96 19.43 -2.55
CA GLY A 125 6.42 18.34 -3.40
C GLY A 125 7.75 17.80 -2.92
N TRP A 126 8.42 17.09 -3.80
CA TRP A 126 9.76 16.56 -3.57
C TRP A 126 10.50 16.35 -4.88
N GLN A 127 11.81 16.30 -4.76
CA GLN A 127 12.70 15.80 -5.80
C GLN A 127 13.32 14.49 -5.35
N THR A 128 13.26 13.46 -6.19
CA THR A 128 13.89 12.17 -5.89
C THR A 128 15.42 12.31 -5.98
N VAL A 129 16.12 11.75 -5.00
CA VAL A 129 17.57 11.58 -5.07
C VAL A 129 17.86 10.40 -6.00
N GLU A 130 18.52 10.64 -7.12
CA GLU A 130 18.75 9.62 -8.16
C GLU A 130 19.88 8.65 -7.81
N THR A 131 20.84 9.06 -6.98
CA THR A 131 21.92 8.19 -6.53
C THR A 131 21.41 7.11 -5.58
N PRO A 132 22.00 5.89 -5.61
CA PRO A 132 21.64 4.83 -4.66
C PRO A 132 21.79 5.29 -3.21
N VAL A 133 20.85 4.83 -2.38
CA VAL A 133 20.84 5.16 -0.96
C VAL A 133 22.07 4.56 -0.28
N GLN A 134 22.84 5.42 0.40
CA GLN A 134 24.05 5.00 1.10
C GLN A 134 23.70 4.48 2.49
N PHE A 135 24.18 3.29 2.81
CA PHE A 135 24.01 2.65 4.10
C PHE A 135 25.33 2.59 4.86
N PRO A 136 25.30 2.79 6.20
CA PRO A 136 26.51 2.66 7.02
C PRO A 136 27.02 1.21 7.02
N VAL A 137 28.34 1.06 7.15
CA VAL A 137 28.96 -0.27 7.30
C VAL A 137 28.68 -0.78 8.71
N CYS A 138 27.84 -1.79 8.84
CA CYS A 138 27.57 -2.44 10.11
C CYS A 138 28.63 -3.50 10.44
N LYS A 139 29.11 -3.54 11.69
CA LYS A 139 30.05 -4.57 12.19
C LYS A 139 29.42 -5.96 12.31
N GLY A 140 28.11 -6.10 12.07
CA GLY A 140 27.36 -7.36 12.14
C GLY A 140 27.38 -8.13 10.82
N ARG A 141 26.83 -9.38 10.86
CA ARG A 141 26.71 -10.23 9.66
C ARG A 141 25.64 -9.75 8.65
N THR A 142 24.62 -9.03 9.13
CA THR A 142 23.50 -8.56 8.29
C THR A 142 23.79 -7.15 7.78
N PRO A 143 23.85 -6.93 6.47
CA PRO A 143 24.04 -5.58 5.89
C PRO A 143 22.98 -4.60 6.37
N ALA A 144 23.32 -3.33 6.52
CA ALA A 144 22.39 -2.30 7.00
C ALA A 144 21.18 -2.13 6.08
N TRP A 145 21.34 -2.24 4.76
CA TRP A 145 20.23 -2.18 3.84
C TRP A 145 19.21 -3.33 4.05
N VAL A 146 19.69 -4.55 4.41
CA VAL A 146 18.80 -5.66 4.76
C VAL A 146 18.04 -5.37 6.05
N GLN A 147 18.72 -4.79 7.06
CA GLN A 147 18.07 -4.38 8.30
C GLN A 147 17.01 -3.31 8.05
N TYR A 148 17.26 -2.35 7.16
CA TYR A 148 16.29 -1.34 6.73
C TYR A 148 15.06 -1.99 6.09
N VAL A 149 15.26 -2.87 5.11
CA VAL A 149 14.17 -3.59 4.44
C VAL A 149 13.32 -4.38 5.42
N GLN A 150 13.96 -5.02 6.40
CA GLN A 150 13.28 -5.83 7.43
C GLN A 150 12.74 -5.01 8.62
N SER A 151 13.03 -3.69 8.68
CA SER A 151 12.51 -2.84 9.76
C SER A 151 10.99 -2.79 9.73
N ARG A 152 10.36 -3.10 10.87
CA ARG A 152 8.90 -3.10 10.96
C ARG A 152 8.37 -1.67 10.92
N ARG A 153 7.40 -1.43 10.03
CA ARG A 153 6.73 -0.13 9.88
C ARG A 153 5.23 -0.34 9.91
N LEU A 154 4.54 0.50 10.67
CA LEU A 154 3.09 0.43 10.85
C LEU A 154 2.47 1.79 10.57
N GLU A 155 1.43 1.82 9.74
CA GLU A 155 0.52 2.94 9.57
C GLU A 155 -0.79 2.62 10.29
N VAL A 156 -1.18 3.46 11.25
CA VAL A 156 -2.46 3.33 11.98
C VAL A 156 -3.50 4.20 11.29
N THR A 157 -4.70 3.66 11.08
CA THR A 157 -5.75 4.28 10.25
C THR A 157 -5.26 4.56 8.83
N CYS A 158 -4.75 3.50 8.19
CA CYS A 158 -3.98 3.66 6.95
C CYS A 158 -4.82 4.08 5.74
N GLY A 159 -6.15 4.04 5.80
CA GLY A 159 -7.00 4.33 4.64
C GLY A 159 -6.62 3.47 3.43
N GLU A 160 -6.32 4.10 2.30
CA GLU A 160 -5.79 3.47 1.08
C GLU A 160 -4.28 3.20 1.14
N ALA A 161 -3.64 3.38 2.32
CA ALA A 161 -2.22 3.23 2.61
C ALA A 161 -1.29 4.26 1.92
N PRO A 162 -1.56 5.56 1.90
CA PRO A 162 -0.75 6.55 1.19
C PRO A 162 0.66 6.71 1.77
N PHE A 163 0.88 6.42 3.05
CA PHE A 163 2.22 6.40 3.67
C PHE A 163 3.00 5.12 3.34
N LEU A 164 2.30 4.00 3.13
CA LEU A 164 2.91 2.70 2.84
C LEU A 164 3.21 2.53 1.35
N ALA A 165 2.28 2.95 0.47
CA ALA A 165 2.35 2.77 -0.97
C ALA A 165 1.85 4.02 -1.69
N SER A 166 2.71 4.68 -2.46
CA SER A 166 2.39 5.95 -3.11
C SER A 166 2.27 5.79 -4.62
N ARG A 167 1.36 4.93 -5.08
CA ARG A 167 1.08 4.75 -6.51
C ARG A 167 0.46 6.00 -7.14
N TYR A 168 -0.33 6.71 -6.36
CA TYR A 168 -0.96 7.99 -6.69
C TYR A 168 -1.01 8.87 -5.45
N ASP A 169 -1.21 10.16 -5.66
CA ASP A 169 -1.51 11.11 -4.57
C ASP A 169 -2.97 10.95 -4.14
N ALA A 170 -3.20 10.54 -2.90
CA ALA A 170 -4.54 10.28 -2.37
C ALA A 170 -5.41 11.55 -2.24
N ALA A 171 -4.82 12.75 -2.32
CA ALA A 171 -5.54 14.01 -2.27
C ALA A 171 -5.89 14.56 -3.67
N THR A 172 -5.10 14.25 -4.71
CA THR A 172 -5.30 14.79 -6.07
C THR A 172 -5.68 13.71 -7.09
N GLY A 173 -5.37 12.44 -6.83
CA GLY A 173 -5.50 11.35 -7.79
C GLY A 173 -4.41 11.33 -8.87
N GLU A 174 -3.36 12.12 -8.76
CA GLU A 174 -2.25 12.12 -9.71
C GLU A 174 -1.40 10.86 -9.55
N MET A 175 -1.18 10.11 -10.65
CA MET A 175 -0.34 8.91 -10.64
C MET A 175 1.13 9.28 -10.44
N ILE A 176 1.82 8.53 -9.57
CA ILE A 176 3.23 8.75 -9.24
C ILE A 176 4.07 7.64 -9.89
N PRO A 177 4.96 7.97 -10.84
CA PRO A 177 5.87 7.01 -11.46
C PRO A 177 6.73 6.28 -10.42
N VAL A 178 7.01 4.99 -10.63
CA VAL A 178 7.75 4.13 -9.68
C VAL A 178 9.03 4.79 -9.16
N ALA A 179 9.80 5.44 -10.04
CA ALA A 179 11.05 6.12 -9.68
C ALA A 179 10.87 7.33 -8.73
N ARG A 180 9.65 7.88 -8.63
CA ARG A 180 9.33 9.05 -7.79
C ARG A 180 8.55 8.72 -6.54
N ARG A 181 8.18 7.47 -6.35
CA ARG A 181 7.37 7.02 -5.22
C ARG A 181 8.08 7.16 -3.89
N ILE A 182 7.29 7.46 -2.86
CA ILE A 182 7.78 7.86 -1.54
C ILE A 182 7.20 7.01 -0.40
N GLY A 183 6.31 6.06 -0.70
CA GLY A 183 5.73 5.16 0.29
C GLY A 183 6.80 4.30 0.98
N ILE A 184 6.52 3.86 2.19
CA ILE A 184 7.46 3.03 2.97
C ILE A 184 7.83 1.75 2.22
N LEU A 185 6.84 1.07 1.62
CA LEU A 185 7.09 -0.12 0.80
C LEU A 185 7.87 0.23 -0.47
N ASP A 186 7.53 1.35 -1.13
CA ASP A 186 8.25 1.83 -2.31
C ASP A 186 9.74 2.06 -2.02
N ARG A 187 10.06 2.71 -0.88
CA ARG A 187 11.44 2.94 -0.44
C ARG A 187 12.19 1.65 -0.17
N LYS A 188 11.55 0.69 0.52
CA LYS A 188 12.13 -0.63 0.76
C LYS A 188 12.40 -1.38 -0.53
N LEU A 189 11.46 -1.40 -1.47
CA LEU A 189 11.61 -2.04 -2.77
C LEU A 189 12.67 -1.35 -3.64
N ARG A 190 12.78 -0.02 -3.57
CA ARG A 190 13.88 0.73 -4.16
C ARG A 190 15.23 0.27 -3.61
N VAL A 191 15.37 0.20 -2.28
CA VAL A 191 16.61 -0.28 -1.63
C VAL A 191 16.94 -1.71 -2.06
N VAL A 192 15.95 -2.59 -2.15
CA VAL A 192 16.15 -3.94 -2.69
C VAL A 192 16.65 -3.89 -4.14
N SER A 193 16.04 -3.04 -4.97
CA SER A 193 16.43 -2.90 -6.39
C SER A 193 17.83 -2.33 -6.58
N GLU A 194 18.29 -1.48 -5.66
CA GLU A 194 19.63 -0.90 -5.67
C GLU A 194 20.73 -1.88 -5.21
N ASN A 195 20.38 -2.88 -4.39
CA ASN A 195 21.36 -3.75 -3.73
C ASN A 195 21.32 -5.21 -4.17
N ALA A 196 20.17 -5.74 -4.61
CA ALA A 196 20.06 -7.13 -5.07
C ALA A 196 20.72 -7.33 -6.44
N ALA A 197 21.64 -8.30 -6.51
CA ALA A 197 22.38 -8.60 -7.73
C ALA A 197 21.61 -9.55 -8.67
N THR A 198 20.74 -10.39 -8.13
CA THR A 198 19.96 -11.38 -8.88
C THR A 198 18.46 -11.21 -8.62
N GLU A 199 17.66 -11.74 -9.54
CA GLU A 199 16.21 -11.73 -9.39
C GLU A 199 15.75 -12.55 -8.18
N ASP A 200 16.39 -13.70 -7.90
CA ASP A 200 16.07 -14.52 -6.73
C ASP A 200 16.36 -13.78 -5.42
N GLU A 201 17.47 -13.07 -5.37
CA GLU A 201 17.81 -12.22 -4.23
C GLU A 201 16.82 -11.08 -4.09
N TRP A 202 16.44 -10.42 -5.18
CA TRP A 202 15.44 -9.37 -5.20
C TRP A 202 14.10 -9.90 -4.66
N ARG A 203 13.60 -11.03 -5.18
CA ARG A 203 12.34 -11.63 -4.73
C ARG A 203 12.36 -11.95 -3.24
N LYS A 204 13.46 -12.50 -2.75
CA LYS A 204 13.64 -12.80 -1.32
C LYS A 204 13.47 -11.53 -0.47
N TYR A 205 14.21 -10.48 -0.78
CA TYR A 205 14.18 -9.26 0.04
C TYR A 205 12.96 -8.38 -0.22
N ALA A 206 12.38 -8.40 -1.41
CA ALA A 206 11.08 -7.78 -1.69
C ALA A 206 9.95 -8.45 -0.86
N THR A 207 10.01 -9.77 -0.71
CA THR A 207 9.10 -10.49 0.20
C THR A 207 9.28 -10.02 1.65
N HIS A 208 10.51 -9.87 2.13
CA HIS A 208 10.79 -9.32 3.46
C HIS A 208 10.30 -7.87 3.62
N ALA A 209 10.41 -7.05 2.57
CA ALA A 209 9.86 -5.70 2.57
C ALA A 209 8.35 -5.70 2.82
N VAL A 210 7.61 -6.56 2.12
CA VAL A 210 6.16 -6.71 2.32
C VAL A 210 5.86 -7.26 3.72
N GLN A 211 6.58 -8.29 4.18
CA GLN A 211 6.41 -8.88 5.52
C GLN A 211 6.60 -7.90 6.67
N SER A 212 7.39 -6.86 6.47
CA SER A 212 7.72 -5.86 7.50
C SER A 212 6.94 -4.55 7.35
N THR A 213 5.90 -4.52 6.50
CA THR A 213 5.04 -3.36 6.24
C THR A 213 3.63 -3.67 6.71
N TYR A 214 3.12 -2.92 7.69
CA TYR A 214 1.85 -3.17 8.37
C TYR A 214 0.91 -1.97 8.26
N GLY A 215 -0.39 -2.24 8.28
CA GLY A 215 -1.43 -1.22 8.33
C GLY A 215 -2.60 -1.63 9.21
N TYR A 216 -3.22 -0.67 9.88
CA TYR A 216 -4.51 -0.86 10.54
C TYR A 216 -5.55 0.04 9.89
N GLU A 217 -6.70 -0.54 9.52
CA GLU A 217 -7.82 0.21 8.95
C GLU A 217 -9.16 -0.32 9.49
N TYR A 218 -10.08 0.60 9.74
CA TYR A 218 -11.42 0.25 10.21
C TYR A 218 -12.37 -0.05 9.05
N GLN A 219 -12.36 0.77 8.00
CA GLN A 219 -13.27 0.69 6.89
C GLN A 219 -12.83 -0.38 5.89
N GLY A 220 -13.71 -1.35 5.60
CA GLY A 220 -13.35 -2.51 4.78
C GLY A 220 -13.01 -2.16 3.33
N ASP A 221 -13.70 -1.16 2.75
CA ASP A 221 -13.39 -0.68 1.40
C ASP A 221 -11.97 -0.06 1.33
N ASN A 222 -11.61 0.77 2.30
CA ASN A 222 -10.26 1.34 2.39
C ASN A 222 -9.21 0.26 2.66
N LEU A 223 -9.49 -0.70 3.55
CA LEU A 223 -8.60 -1.83 3.79
C LEU A 223 -8.32 -2.65 2.52
N LEU A 224 -9.36 -2.89 1.72
CA LEU A 224 -9.19 -3.59 0.44
C LEU A 224 -8.35 -2.76 -0.53
N LEU A 225 -8.60 -1.46 -0.64
CA LEU A 225 -7.79 -0.54 -1.45
C LEU A 225 -6.32 -0.54 -1.01
N ALA A 226 -6.05 -0.48 0.31
CA ALA A 226 -4.70 -0.57 0.85
C ALA A 226 -4.00 -1.88 0.43
N ARG A 227 -4.69 -3.01 0.55
CA ARG A 227 -4.15 -4.32 0.15
C ARG A 227 -3.83 -4.39 -1.34
N VAL A 228 -4.71 -3.88 -2.18
CA VAL A 228 -4.49 -3.81 -3.64
C VAL A 228 -3.34 -2.87 -3.97
N ASN A 229 -3.24 -1.70 -3.33
CA ASN A 229 -2.13 -0.77 -3.50
C ASN A 229 -0.77 -1.41 -3.18
N LEU A 230 -0.67 -2.16 -2.07
CA LEU A 230 0.56 -2.88 -1.72
C LEU A 230 0.90 -3.98 -2.73
N LEU A 231 -0.10 -4.75 -3.20
CA LEU A 231 0.11 -5.79 -4.22
C LEU A 231 0.63 -5.21 -5.52
N LEU A 232 -0.04 -4.16 -6.02
CA LEU A 232 0.33 -3.51 -7.29
C LEU A 232 1.68 -2.79 -7.16
N THR A 233 2.00 -2.22 -6.00
CA THR A 233 3.33 -1.64 -5.73
C THR A 233 4.42 -2.68 -5.90
N TYR A 234 4.27 -3.89 -5.34
CA TYR A 234 5.21 -4.99 -5.56
C TYR A 234 5.33 -5.35 -7.05
N ALA A 235 4.20 -5.52 -7.74
CA ALA A 235 4.17 -5.90 -9.15
C ALA A 235 4.85 -4.86 -10.06
N GLU A 236 4.60 -3.58 -9.82
CA GLU A 236 5.14 -2.47 -10.60
C GLU A 236 6.64 -2.28 -10.35
N HIS A 237 7.14 -2.47 -9.12
CA HIS A 237 8.58 -2.48 -8.83
C HIS A 237 9.31 -3.67 -9.46
N LEU A 238 8.71 -4.87 -9.44
CA LEU A 238 9.24 -6.02 -10.16
C LEU A 238 9.36 -5.74 -11.67
N GLN A 239 8.27 -5.23 -12.27
CA GLN A 239 8.24 -4.87 -13.68
C GLN A 239 9.29 -3.79 -14.03
N ALA A 240 9.42 -2.77 -13.18
CA ALA A 240 10.40 -1.71 -13.39
C ALA A 240 11.84 -2.23 -13.33
N ARG A 241 12.15 -3.18 -12.44
CA ARG A 241 13.52 -3.68 -12.24
C ARG A 241 13.88 -4.81 -13.21
N TRP A 242 12.97 -5.75 -13.46
CA TRP A 242 13.25 -7.00 -14.18
C TRP A 242 12.51 -7.12 -15.51
N GLN A 243 11.76 -6.10 -15.93
CA GLN A 243 11.04 -6.01 -17.22
C GLN A 243 10.07 -7.19 -17.45
N ARG A 244 9.52 -7.74 -16.36
CA ARG A 244 8.50 -8.80 -16.42
C ARG A 244 7.40 -8.57 -15.38
N LYS A 245 6.23 -9.15 -15.62
CA LYS A 245 5.15 -9.23 -14.65
C LYS A 245 5.40 -10.35 -13.63
N PRO A 246 4.82 -10.26 -12.41
CA PRO A 246 4.86 -11.35 -11.45
C PRO A 246 4.09 -12.58 -11.97
N THR A 247 4.55 -13.77 -11.59
CA THR A 247 3.79 -15.00 -11.81
C THR A 247 2.61 -15.10 -10.85
N LYS A 248 1.68 -16.03 -11.13
CA LYS A 248 0.53 -16.27 -10.24
C LYS A 248 0.98 -16.72 -8.85
N GLU A 249 2.02 -17.53 -8.76
CA GLU A 249 2.59 -18.03 -7.50
C GLU A 249 3.24 -16.90 -6.69
N GLU A 250 3.92 -15.99 -7.35
CA GLU A 250 4.48 -14.78 -6.72
C GLU A 250 3.37 -13.89 -6.18
N LEU A 251 2.35 -13.60 -6.99
CA LEU A 251 1.18 -12.83 -6.56
C LEU A 251 0.47 -13.49 -5.37
N GLN A 252 0.28 -14.81 -5.40
CA GLN A 252 -0.38 -15.56 -4.32
C GLN A 252 0.43 -15.48 -3.02
N THR A 253 1.75 -15.58 -3.11
CA THR A 253 2.65 -15.46 -1.95
C THR A 253 2.55 -14.06 -1.33
N ILE A 254 2.63 -13.02 -2.15
CA ILE A 254 2.56 -11.64 -1.71
C ILE A 254 1.18 -11.30 -1.16
N ALA A 255 0.09 -11.70 -1.85
CA ALA A 255 -1.27 -11.49 -1.38
C ALA A 255 -1.54 -12.18 -0.03
N ASN A 256 -0.99 -13.39 0.16
CA ASN A 256 -1.12 -14.08 1.45
C ASN A 256 -0.43 -13.31 2.59
N ILE A 257 0.75 -12.72 2.36
CA ILE A 257 1.43 -11.88 3.34
C ILE A 257 0.62 -10.61 3.62
N ILE A 258 0.19 -9.93 2.55
CA ILE A 258 -0.62 -8.71 2.66
C ILE A 258 -1.91 -8.97 3.44
N SER A 259 -2.57 -10.12 3.27
CA SER A 259 -3.80 -10.44 4.02
C SER A 259 -3.59 -10.58 5.54
N TRP A 260 -2.34 -10.73 6.02
CA TRP A 260 -1.97 -10.70 7.42
C TRP A 260 -1.52 -9.32 7.93
N ASN A 261 -1.00 -8.47 7.06
CA ASN A 261 -0.29 -7.26 7.46
C ASN A 261 -1.20 -6.02 7.54
N PRO A 262 -1.89 -5.58 6.47
CA PRO A 262 -3.02 -4.68 6.63
C PRO A 262 -4.24 -5.42 7.15
N VAL A 263 -4.66 -5.12 8.38
CA VAL A 263 -5.77 -5.78 9.07
C VAL A 263 -6.81 -4.80 9.56
N SER A 264 -8.06 -5.27 9.64
CA SER A 264 -9.13 -4.54 10.29
C SER A 264 -9.01 -4.66 11.80
N TYR A 265 -9.16 -3.54 12.51
CA TYR A 265 -9.29 -3.58 13.97
C TYR A 265 -10.75 -3.65 14.46
N THR A 266 -11.70 -4.00 13.57
CA THR A 266 -13.08 -4.30 13.97
C THR A 266 -13.19 -5.55 14.82
N HIS A 267 -12.12 -6.35 14.90
CA HIS A 267 -12.05 -7.61 15.63
C HIS A 267 -11.00 -7.60 16.76
N LEU A 268 -10.39 -6.45 17.02
CA LEU A 268 -9.57 -6.22 18.20
C LEU A 268 -10.43 -5.66 19.31
#